data_eddcccfd1d35201a63a493d4c52b05fd
#
_entry.id   eddcccfd1d35201a63a493d4c52b05fd
#
_cell.length_a   1.000
_cell.length_b   1.000
_cell.length_c   1.000
_cell.angle_alpha   90.00
_cell.angle_beta   90.00
_cell.angle_gamma   90.00
#
_symmetry.space_group_name_H-M   'P 1'
#
loop_
_entity.id
_entity.type
_entity.pdbx_description
1 polymer ?
#
loop_
_entity_poly.entity_id
_entity_poly.type
_entity_poly.pdbx_seq_one_letter_code
_entity_poly.pdbx_strand_id
1 'polypeptide(L)'
;MRYGYFDDKAREYVIDRPDTPAPWVNYLGSPAYGAIISNNAGGYSFERSGANGRILRYVFNQFDQPGRYIYLRDDESGDFWSASWQPVAKDLNDYQVKCCHGMGYTRMEASYAGISSKAVYYVPQGKAYEVWALTVTNDSDRDRSLTLTGYAAVSYTHLTLPTN
;
A
#
# COMPACT_ATOMS: atom_id res chain seq x y z
N MET A 1 -4.04 -13.24 20.58
CA MET A 1 -4.85 -12.98 19.38
C MET A 1 -3.95 -13.20 18.18
N ARG A 2 -4.42 -13.88 17.13
CA ARG A 2 -3.63 -14.16 15.93
C ARG A 2 -3.97 -13.12 14.88
N TYR A 3 -2.95 -12.51 14.23
CA TYR A 3 -3.12 -11.51 13.17
C TYR A 3 -2.73 -12.01 11.80
N GLY A 4 -2.08 -13.18 11.71
CA GLY A 4 -1.63 -13.75 10.45
C GLY A 4 -0.96 -15.11 10.60
N TYR A 5 -0.48 -15.64 9.48
CA TYR A 5 0.16 -16.96 9.41
C TYR A 5 1.08 -17.07 8.18
N PHE A 6 2.00 -18.04 8.22
CA PHE A 6 2.81 -18.40 7.04
C PHE A 6 2.02 -19.31 6.12
N ASP A 7 1.94 -18.93 4.85
CA ASP A 7 1.52 -19.81 3.75
C ASP A 7 2.77 -20.34 3.05
N ASP A 8 3.21 -21.54 3.45
CA ASP A 8 4.43 -22.15 2.92
C ASP A 8 4.31 -22.48 1.43
N LYS A 9 3.10 -22.76 0.94
CA LYS A 9 2.86 -23.07 -0.47
C LYS A 9 3.00 -21.82 -1.35
N ALA A 10 2.44 -20.72 -0.92
CA ALA A 10 2.57 -19.41 -1.60
C ALA A 10 3.91 -18.73 -1.29
N ARG A 11 4.61 -19.15 -0.24
CA ARG A 11 5.80 -18.49 0.33
C ARG A 11 5.48 -17.04 0.72
N GLU A 12 4.35 -16.84 1.38
CA GLU A 12 3.86 -15.56 1.85
C GLU A 12 3.65 -15.57 3.36
N TYR A 13 3.81 -14.42 3.99
CA TYR A 13 3.23 -14.18 5.29
C TYR A 13 1.89 -13.46 5.11
N VAL A 14 0.82 -14.11 5.48
CA VAL A 14 -0.55 -13.61 5.33
C VAL A 14 -0.96 -12.91 6.61
N ILE A 15 -1.40 -11.66 6.50
CA ILE A 15 -1.97 -10.85 7.56
C ILE A 15 -3.45 -10.70 7.25
N ASP A 16 -4.30 -11.32 8.07
CA ASP A 16 -5.75 -11.40 7.87
C ASP A 16 -6.53 -10.35 8.69
N ARG A 17 -5.80 -9.49 9.42
CA ARG A 17 -6.33 -8.36 10.17
C ARG A 17 -5.43 -7.13 10.00
N PRO A 18 -5.95 -5.99 9.57
CA PRO A 18 -5.14 -4.81 9.31
C PRO A 18 -4.76 -4.05 10.59
N ASP A 19 -5.51 -4.25 11.68
CA ASP A 19 -5.37 -3.60 12.99
C ASP A 19 -4.27 -4.25 13.84
N THR A 20 -3.14 -4.56 13.23
CA THR A 20 -1.97 -5.12 13.92
C THR A 20 -1.45 -4.16 15.00
N PRO A 21 -0.88 -4.67 16.13
CA PRO A 21 -0.41 -3.83 17.23
C PRO A 21 0.76 -2.92 16.86
N ALA A 22 1.43 -3.20 15.76
CA ALA A 22 2.46 -2.39 15.12
C ALA A 22 2.40 -2.61 13.61
N PRO A 23 2.94 -1.69 12.79
CA PRO A 23 3.07 -1.93 11.36
C PRO A 23 3.95 -3.15 11.10
N TRP A 24 3.42 -4.15 10.42
CA TRP A 24 4.18 -5.31 9.97
C TRP A 24 4.64 -5.04 8.55
N VAL A 25 5.95 -5.04 8.36
CA VAL A 25 6.56 -4.50 7.15
C VAL A 25 7.21 -5.57 6.29
N ASN A 26 7.25 -5.31 5.00
CA ASN A 26 8.04 -6.02 4.01
C ASN A 26 9.06 -5.08 3.36
N TYR A 27 10.14 -5.66 2.85
CA TYR A 27 11.15 -4.94 2.07
C TYR A 27 10.95 -5.22 0.59
N LEU A 28 10.90 -4.14 -0.19
CA LEU A 28 10.87 -4.19 -1.64
C LEU A 28 12.16 -3.55 -2.15
N GLY A 29 12.81 -4.13 -3.15
CA GLY A 29 14.01 -3.47 -3.62
C GLY A 29 14.78 -4.19 -4.71
N SER A 30 15.73 -3.43 -5.21
CA SER A 30 16.82 -3.83 -6.09
C SER A 30 18.11 -3.18 -5.57
N PRO A 31 19.29 -3.47 -6.15
CA PRO A 31 20.52 -2.79 -5.74
C PRO A 31 20.48 -1.26 -5.83
N ALA A 32 19.61 -0.70 -6.68
CA ALA A 32 19.48 0.74 -6.90
C ALA A 32 18.28 1.38 -6.19
N TYR A 33 17.32 0.60 -5.68
CA TYR A 33 16.07 1.10 -5.10
C TYR A 33 15.70 0.29 -3.86
N GLY A 34 15.41 0.97 -2.77
CA GLY A 34 14.92 0.35 -1.54
C GLY A 34 13.57 0.92 -1.11
N ALA A 35 12.68 0.05 -0.65
CA ALA A 35 11.40 0.46 -0.09
C ALA A 35 11.02 -0.42 1.11
N ILE A 36 10.30 0.18 2.05
CA ILE A 36 9.58 -0.50 3.12
C ILE A 36 8.09 -0.26 2.89
N ILE A 37 7.29 -1.32 3.01
CA ILE A 37 5.84 -1.25 2.93
C ILE A 37 5.22 -1.98 4.12
N SER A 38 4.32 -1.31 4.83
CA SER A 38 3.55 -1.92 5.90
C SER A 38 2.34 -2.69 5.38
N ASN A 39 1.71 -3.48 6.25
CA ASN A 39 0.44 -4.16 5.96
C ASN A 39 -0.73 -3.21 5.66
N ASN A 40 -0.54 -1.90 5.85
CA ASN A 40 -1.50 -0.84 5.53
C ASN A 40 -1.00 0.10 4.43
N ALA A 41 -0.02 -0.31 3.62
CA ALA A 41 0.61 0.47 2.55
C ALA A 41 1.38 1.72 3.01
N GLY A 42 1.59 1.87 4.30
CA GLY A 42 2.54 2.83 4.86
C GLY A 42 3.98 2.48 4.49
N GLY A 43 4.90 3.39 4.76
CA GLY A 43 6.32 3.15 4.53
C GLY A 43 6.99 4.23 3.70
N TYR A 44 8.25 4.04 3.38
CA TYR A 44 9.04 4.98 2.60
C TYR A 44 9.88 4.27 1.55
N SER A 45 10.42 5.04 0.61
CA SER A 45 11.30 4.51 -0.44
C SER A 45 12.40 5.50 -0.80
N PHE A 46 13.47 4.98 -1.39
CA PHE A 46 14.62 5.76 -1.79
C PHE A 46 15.37 5.11 -2.96
N GLU A 47 16.02 5.94 -3.76
CA GLU A 47 17.04 5.53 -4.73
C GLU A 47 18.42 5.60 -4.10
N ARG A 48 19.20 4.53 -4.19
CA ARG A 48 20.56 4.36 -3.68
C ARG A 48 20.73 4.58 -2.17
N SER A 49 20.27 5.68 -1.63
CA SER A 49 20.48 6.05 -0.23
C SER A 49 19.24 6.71 0.38
N GLY A 50 18.79 6.19 1.52
CA GLY A 50 17.71 6.79 2.30
C GLY A 50 18.04 8.19 2.85
N ALA A 51 19.32 8.59 2.87
CA ALA A 51 19.72 9.92 3.27
C ALA A 51 19.60 10.96 2.13
N ASN A 52 20.00 10.60 0.91
CA ASN A 52 20.16 11.53 -0.20
C ASN A 52 19.22 11.29 -1.39
N GLY A 53 18.56 10.14 -1.46
CA GLY A 53 17.71 9.74 -2.58
C GLY A 53 16.29 9.38 -2.18
N ARG A 54 15.77 9.98 -1.12
CA ARG A 54 14.44 9.67 -0.59
C ARG A 54 13.35 10.08 -1.57
N ILE A 55 12.49 9.12 -1.92
CA ILE A 55 11.37 9.31 -2.85
C ILE A 55 10.07 9.45 -2.06
N LEU A 56 9.71 8.43 -1.27
CA LEU A 56 8.62 8.55 -0.32
C LEU A 56 9.14 9.02 1.04
N ARG A 57 8.33 9.84 1.68
CA ARG A 57 8.68 10.55 2.91
C ARG A 57 8.87 9.59 4.08
N TYR A 58 9.92 9.79 4.83
CA TYR A 58 10.08 9.26 6.18
C TYR A 58 9.74 10.35 7.20
N VAL A 59 8.84 10.06 8.13
CA VAL A 59 8.47 10.96 9.21
C VAL A 59 8.96 10.37 10.53
N PHE A 60 9.82 11.09 11.22
CA PHE A 60 10.37 10.65 12.48
C PHE A 60 9.27 10.57 13.56
N ASN A 61 9.29 9.53 14.39
CA ASN A 61 8.33 9.28 15.47
C ASN A 61 6.86 9.02 15.02
N GLN A 62 6.61 8.75 13.76
CA GLN A 62 5.29 8.32 13.33
C GLN A 62 5.14 6.81 13.48
N PHE A 63 4.01 6.36 14.03
CA PHE A 63 3.76 4.93 14.30
C PHE A 63 3.75 4.10 13.01
N ASP A 64 2.95 4.49 12.03
CA ASP A 64 3.08 4.01 10.65
C ASP A 64 3.45 5.17 9.73
N GLN A 65 4.33 4.94 8.78
CA GLN A 65 4.79 5.97 7.87
C GLN A 65 3.70 6.33 6.87
N PRO A 66 3.53 7.61 6.51
CA PRO A 66 2.73 7.94 5.34
C PRO A 66 3.35 7.26 4.13
N GLY A 67 2.54 6.60 3.31
CA GLY A 67 3.08 5.72 2.27
C GLY A 67 2.49 6.02 0.91
N ARG A 68 1.99 4.97 0.34
CA ARG A 68 1.43 4.89 -1.00
C ARG A 68 0.03 4.32 -0.92
N TYR A 69 -0.98 5.17 -1.11
CA TYR A 69 -2.37 4.77 -0.96
C TYR A 69 -3.12 4.84 -2.29
N ILE A 70 -4.04 3.91 -2.49
CA ILE A 70 -4.97 3.93 -3.61
C ILE A 70 -6.37 4.05 -3.02
N TYR A 71 -7.03 5.16 -3.33
CA TYR A 71 -8.40 5.41 -2.92
C TYR A 71 -9.37 4.99 -4.01
N LEU A 72 -10.46 4.38 -3.61
CA LEU A 72 -11.61 4.11 -4.46
C LEU A 72 -12.78 4.94 -3.94
N ARG A 73 -13.49 5.58 -4.83
CA ARG A 73 -14.71 6.33 -4.51
C ARG A 73 -15.84 5.82 -5.40
N ASP A 74 -16.97 5.52 -4.79
CA ASP A 74 -18.21 5.31 -5.50
C ASP A 74 -18.83 6.67 -5.87
N ASP A 75 -18.95 6.96 -7.16
CA ASP A 75 -19.38 8.26 -7.63
C ASP A 75 -20.89 8.50 -7.44
N GLU A 76 -21.68 7.42 -7.28
CA GLU A 76 -23.10 7.52 -7.01
C GLU A 76 -23.41 7.90 -5.55
N SER A 77 -22.79 7.20 -4.62
CA SER A 77 -23.00 7.45 -3.18
C SER A 77 -22.08 8.53 -2.61
N GLY A 78 -20.95 8.80 -3.28
CA GLY A 78 -19.87 9.65 -2.78
C GLY A 78 -19.04 8.99 -1.70
N ASP A 79 -19.34 7.75 -1.30
CA ASP A 79 -18.56 7.02 -0.33
C ASP A 79 -17.20 6.62 -0.87
N PHE A 80 -16.17 6.57 -0.02
CA PHE A 80 -14.80 6.27 -0.43
C PHE A 80 -14.06 5.42 0.60
N TRP A 81 -13.11 4.64 0.13
CA TRP A 81 -12.26 3.79 0.96
C TRP A 81 -10.86 3.67 0.35
N SER A 82 -9.94 3.05 1.05
CA SER A 82 -8.60 2.75 0.54
C SER A 82 -8.41 1.25 0.31
N ALA A 83 -7.69 0.88 -0.74
CA ALA A 83 -7.39 -0.52 -1.08
C ALA A 83 -6.56 -1.25 0.00
N SER A 84 -6.00 -0.52 0.95
CA SER A 84 -5.12 -1.00 2.02
C SER A 84 -5.72 -0.84 3.43
N TRP A 85 -7.01 -0.56 3.56
CA TRP A 85 -7.73 -0.18 4.78
C TRP A 85 -7.35 1.22 5.29
N GLN A 86 -6.11 1.43 5.74
CA GLN A 86 -5.59 2.77 6.02
C GLN A 86 -5.40 3.57 4.71
N PRO A 87 -5.52 4.90 4.75
CA PRO A 87 -5.78 5.74 5.93
C PRO A 87 -7.26 5.98 6.23
N VAL A 88 -8.20 5.50 5.40
CA VAL A 88 -9.65 5.72 5.61
C VAL A 88 -10.18 4.94 6.80
N ALA A 89 -9.71 3.71 7.00
CA ALA A 89 -10.02 2.83 8.12
C ALA A 89 -11.54 2.59 8.30
N LYS A 90 -12.18 2.09 7.26
CA LYS A 90 -13.59 1.65 7.34
C LYS A 90 -13.79 0.62 8.46
N ASP A 91 -15.02 0.52 8.98
CA ASP A 91 -15.38 -0.47 9.98
C ASP A 91 -15.07 -1.89 9.45
N LEU A 92 -14.34 -2.68 10.22
CA LEU A 92 -13.96 -4.04 9.85
C LEU A 92 -15.12 -5.06 9.86
N ASN A 93 -16.30 -4.67 10.32
CA ASN A 93 -17.52 -5.46 10.11
C ASN A 93 -18.00 -5.42 8.65
N ASP A 94 -17.73 -4.33 7.95
CA ASP A 94 -18.16 -4.10 6.57
C ASP A 94 -17.02 -4.19 5.57
N TYR A 95 -15.78 -4.02 6.03
CA TYR A 95 -14.58 -3.99 5.20
C TYR A 95 -13.70 -5.22 5.47
N GLN A 96 -13.45 -6.00 4.44
CA GLN A 96 -12.57 -7.14 4.51
C GLN A 96 -11.24 -6.80 3.83
N VAL A 97 -10.13 -7.18 4.46
CA VAL A 97 -8.80 -6.97 3.89
C VAL A 97 -7.84 -8.07 4.33
N LYS A 98 -6.97 -8.41 3.41
CA LYS A 98 -5.85 -9.33 3.63
C LYS A 98 -4.59 -8.75 2.99
N CYS A 99 -3.52 -8.72 3.75
CA CYS A 99 -2.19 -8.36 3.24
C CYS A 99 -1.31 -9.59 3.18
N CYS A 100 -0.65 -9.82 2.06
CA CYS A 100 0.29 -10.91 1.85
C CYS A 100 1.66 -10.33 1.55
N HIS A 101 2.62 -10.56 2.43
CA HIS A 101 4.01 -10.22 2.22
C HIS A 101 4.75 -11.40 1.61
N GLY A 102 5.12 -11.28 0.35
CA GLY A 102 5.90 -12.25 -0.40
C GLY A 102 7.35 -11.81 -0.58
N MET A 103 8.15 -12.65 -1.21
CA MET A 103 9.54 -12.32 -1.54
C MET A 103 9.59 -11.34 -2.72
N GLY A 104 9.86 -10.06 -2.40
CA GLY A 104 9.97 -8.98 -3.40
C GLY A 104 8.65 -8.35 -3.85
N TYR A 105 7.54 -8.66 -3.19
CA TYR A 105 6.26 -8.00 -3.41
C TYR A 105 5.40 -7.98 -2.14
N THR A 106 4.45 -7.05 -2.11
CA THR A 106 3.36 -7.06 -1.15
C THR A 106 2.05 -6.97 -1.93
N ARG A 107 1.09 -7.82 -1.56
CA ARG A 107 -0.23 -7.89 -2.17
C ARG A 107 -1.28 -7.60 -1.12
N MET A 108 -2.19 -6.68 -1.43
CA MET A 108 -3.34 -6.34 -0.59
C MET A 108 -4.60 -6.68 -1.35
N GLU A 109 -5.48 -7.44 -0.74
CA GLU A 109 -6.80 -7.80 -1.27
C GLU A 109 -7.85 -7.25 -0.32
N ALA A 110 -8.76 -6.43 -0.83
CA ALA A 110 -9.80 -5.81 -0.04
C ALA A 110 -11.15 -5.93 -0.73
N SER A 111 -12.22 -6.02 0.08
CA SER A 111 -13.60 -6.03 -0.39
C SER A 111 -14.45 -5.12 0.48
N TYR A 112 -15.18 -4.21 -0.17
CA TYR A 112 -16.10 -3.28 0.47
C TYR A 112 -17.22 -2.87 -0.48
N ALA A 113 -18.44 -2.79 0.02
CA ALA A 113 -19.62 -2.30 -0.71
C ALA A 113 -19.85 -2.98 -2.09
N GLY A 114 -19.54 -4.29 -2.21
CA GLY A 114 -19.66 -5.05 -3.45
C GLY A 114 -18.56 -4.78 -4.49
N ILE A 115 -17.47 -4.17 -4.09
CA ILE A 115 -16.29 -3.96 -4.91
C ILE A 115 -15.08 -4.65 -4.26
N SER A 116 -14.42 -5.50 -5.02
CA SER A 116 -13.14 -6.10 -4.63
C SER A 116 -11.99 -5.40 -5.31
N SER A 117 -10.88 -5.27 -4.60
CA SER A 117 -9.64 -4.70 -5.12
C SER A 117 -8.45 -5.59 -4.76
N LYS A 118 -7.49 -5.65 -5.68
CA LYS A 118 -6.21 -6.33 -5.49
C LYS A 118 -5.10 -5.38 -5.91
N ALA A 119 -4.32 -4.91 -4.95
CA ALA A 119 -3.16 -4.06 -5.18
C ALA A 119 -1.87 -4.86 -4.97
N VAL A 120 -0.97 -4.85 -5.93
CA VAL A 120 0.34 -5.51 -5.86
C VAL A 120 1.43 -4.45 -5.97
N TYR A 121 2.29 -4.40 -4.98
CA TYR A 121 3.41 -3.48 -4.87
C TYR A 121 4.73 -4.24 -5.03
N TYR A 122 5.56 -3.81 -5.94
CA TYR A 122 6.87 -4.45 -6.17
C TYR A 122 7.86 -3.50 -6.85
N VAL A 123 9.13 -3.85 -6.76
CA VAL A 123 10.24 -3.19 -7.48
C VAL A 123 10.74 -4.15 -8.54
N PRO A 124 10.65 -3.82 -9.84
CA PRO A 124 11.19 -4.66 -10.90
C PRO A 124 12.72 -4.79 -10.78
N GLN A 125 13.24 -5.99 -11.05
CA GLN A 125 14.69 -6.21 -10.96
C GLN A 125 15.47 -5.26 -11.87
N GLY A 126 16.54 -4.67 -11.35
CA GLY A 126 17.41 -3.75 -12.06
C GLY A 126 16.79 -2.37 -12.36
N LYS A 127 15.65 -2.05 -11.75
CA LYS A 127 14.98 -0.76 -11.93
C LYS A 127 15.00 0.07 -10.65
N ALA A 128 14.99 1.38 -10.81
CA ALA A 128 14.96 2.36 -9.72
C ALA A 128 13.58 3.00 -9.58
N TYR A 129 12.52 2.19 -9.62
CA TYR A 129 11.14 2.60 -9.39
C TYR A 129 10.33 1.45 -8.84
N GLU A 130 9.24 1.76 -8.15
CA GLU A 130 8.23 0.78 -7.73
C GLU A 130 6.97 0.84 -8.60
N VAL A 131 6.29 -0.28 -8.68
CA VAL A 131 5.02 -0.44 -9.41
C VAL A 131 3.92 -0.71 -8.40
N TRP A 132 2.78 -0.05 -8.60
CA TRP A 132 1.53 -0.27 -7.88
C TRP A 132 0.49 -0.73 -8.88
N ALA A 133 0.33 -2.04 -9.00
CA ALA A 133 -0.63 -2.64 -9.91
C ALA A 133 -1.95 -2.87 -9.20
N LEU A 134 -3.01 -2.20 -9.64
CA LEU A 134 -4.35 -2.34 -9.07
C LEU A 134 -5.27 -3.08 -10.05
N THR A 135 -5.97 -4.08 -9.55
CA THR A 135 -7.12 -4.71 -10.20
C THR A 135 -8.35 -4.40 -9.37
N VAL A 136 -9.43 -3.95 -10.00
CA VAL A 136 -10.72 -3.71 -9.36
C VAL A 136 -11.77 -4.58 -10.03
N THR A 137 -12.59 -5.24 -9.22
CA THR A 137 -13.68 -6.09 -9.67
C THR A 137 -14.99 -5.59 -9.07
N ASN A 138 -16.00 -5.46 -9.91
CA ASN A 138 -17.37 -5.22 -9.46
C ASN A 138 -18.04 -6.57 -9.18
N ASP A 139 -18.25 -6.88 -7.91
CA ASP A 139 -18.90 -8.10 -7.44
C ASP A 139 -20.41 -7.90 -7.21
N SER A 140 -20.92 -6.68 -7.47
CA SER A 140 -22.34 -6.38 -7.38
C SER A 140 -23.10 -6.77 -8.66
N ASP A 141 -24.41 -6.82 -8.58
CA ASP A 141 -25.32 -7.15 -9.67
C ASP A 141 -25.71 -5.96 -10.57
N ARG A 142 -25.06 -4.79 -10.37
CA ARG A 142 -25.32 -3.54 -11.10
C ARG A 142 -24.03 -2.89 -11.60
N ASP A 143 -24.16 -2.06 -12.60
CA ASP A 143 -23.06 -1.20 -13.03
C ASP A 143 -22.69 -0.20 -11.94
N ARG A 144 -21.40 0.07 -11.80
CA ARG A 144 -20.84 0.98 -10.81
C ARG A 144 -19.89 1.98 -11.48
N SER A 145 -20.00 3.24 -11.13
CA SER A 145 -19.04 4.28 -11.50
C SER A 145 -18.10 4.52 -10.34
N LEU A 146 -16.80 4.36 -10.59
CA LEU A 146 -15.76 4.50 -9.57
C LEU A 146 -14.69 5.48 -10.01
N THR A 147 -14.31 6.38 -9.11
CA THR A 147 -13.11 7.20 -9.25
C THR A 147 -11.95 6.58 -8.47
N LEU A 148 -10.80 6.40 -9.12
CA LEU A 148 -9.58 5.88 -8.54
C LEU A 148 -8.56 7.02 -8.36
N THR A 149 -7.96 7.14 -7.17
CA THR A 149 -6.96 8.17 -6.87
C THR A 149 -5.73 7.54 -6.23
N GLY A 150 -4.57 7.70 -6.86
CA GLY A 150 -3.28 7.34 -6.26
C GLY A 150 -2.74 8.49 -5.40
N TYR A 151 -2.24 8.18 -4.23
CA TYR A 151 -1.57 9.11 -3.33
C TYR A 151 -0.17 8.61 -3.02
N ALA A 152 0.81 9.50 -3.13
CA ALA A 152 2.19 9.25 -2.73
C ALA A 152 2.66 10.36 -1.77
N ALA A 153 3.17 9.97 -0.61
CA ALA A 153 3.78 10.91 0.34
C ALA A 153 5.20 11.27 -0.12
N VAL A 154 5.33 12.13 -1.11
CA VAL A 154 6.62 12.45 -1.74
C VAL A 154 7.53 13.22 -0.80
N SER A 155 8.83 12.90 -0.83
CA SER A 155 9.90 13.63 -0.16
C SER A 155 10.49 14.69 -1.08
N TYR A 156 10.73 15.89 -0.54
CA TYR A 156 11.34 17.00 -1.26
C TYR A 156 12.86 17.10 -1.05
N THR A 157 13.51 16.09 -0.49
CA THR A 157 14.92 16.17 -0.08
C THR A 157 15.93 16.32 -1.24
N HIS A 158 15.52 16.14 -2.47
CA HIS A 158 16.35 16.34 -3.67
C HIS A 158 15.78 17.38 -4.65
N LEU A 159 14.72 18.06 -4.28
CA LEU A 159 14.30 19.27 -4.96
C LEU A 159 15.11 20.43 -4.38
N THR A 160 16.31 20.66 -4.91
CA THR A 160 16.97 21.95 -4.75
C THR A 160 16.10 22.97 -5.46
N LEU A 161 15.38 23.79 -4.68
CA LEU A 161 14.82 25.02 -5.23
C LEU A 161 15.99 25.84 -5.79
N PRO A 162 15.91 26.33 -7.03
CA PRO A 162 16.93 27.25 -7.51
C PRO A 162 16.96 28.45 -6.55
N THR A 163 18.03 28.56 -5.80
CA THR A 163 18.32 29.76 -5.04
C THR A 163 18.73 30.83 -6.03
N ASN A 164 17.83 31.74 -6.33
CA ASN A 164 18.16 33.01 -6.98
C ASN A 164 18.93 33.91 -6.01
#